data_053d9e90cede9dd2e921e46f9ad1d6f2
#
_entry.id   053d9e90cede9dd2e921e46f9ad1d6f2
#
_cell.length_a   1.000
_cell.length_b   1.000
_cell.length_c   1.000
_cell.angle_alpha   90.00
_cell.angle_beta   90.00
_cell.angle_gamma   90.00
#
_symmetry.space_group_name_H-M   'P 1'
#
loop_
_entity.id
_entity.type
_entity.pdbx_description
1 polymer ?
#
loop_
_entity_poly.entity_id
_entity_poly.type
_entity_poly.pdbx_seq_one_letter_code
_entity_poly.pdbx_strand_id
1 'polypeptide(L)'
;MLSRPELLVLDEPTVGLDPVLRRDLWALFGELAADGATLLVSSHVMDEAVRCDRLLLLRDGRLVADDSPADLLIRTGATDVEGAFLTIAEAVA
;
A
#
# COMPACT_ATOMS: atom_id res chain seq x y z
N MET A 1 -9.28 -26.63 1.42
CA MET A 1 -10.23 -25.52 1.49
C MET A 1 -10.42 -24.93 0.11
N LEU A 2 -11.65 -24.83 -0.31
CA LEU A 2 -11.92 -24.11 -1.54
C LEU A 2 -11.68 -22.64 -1.31
N SER A 3 -10.60 -22.15 -1.84
CA SER A 3 -10.32 -20.73 -1.75
C SER A 3 -11.18 -20.01 -2.78
N ARG A 4 -12.15 -19.28 -2.32
CA ARG A 4 -12.78 -18.27 -3.13
C ARG A 4 -11.90 -17.05 -3.05
N PRO A 5 -11.57 -16.40 -4.18
CA PRO A 5 -10.93 -15.11 -4.12
C PRO A 5 -11.89 -14.15 -3.40
N GLU A 6 -11.45 -13.59 -2.29
CA GLU A 6 -12.20 -12.59 -1.57
C GLU A 6 -11.52 -11.25 -1.75
N LEU A 7 -12.31 -10.22 -1.93
CA LEU A 7 -11.81 -8.85 -1.95
C LEU A 7 -12.22 -8.15 -0.67
N LEU A 8 -11.25 -7.73 0.10
CA LEU A 8 -11.46 -6.94 1.30
C LEU A 8 -11.02 -5.50 1.04
N VAL A 9 -11.90 -4.56 1.32
CA VAL A 9 -11.60 -3.14 1.17
C VAL A 9 -11.54 -2.52 2.55
N LEU A 10 -10.38 -2.00 2.92
CA LEU A 10 -10.12 -1.44 4.24
C LEU A 10 -9.70 0.01 4.09
N ASP A 11 -10.40 0.91 4.77
CA ASP A 11 -10.14 2.34 4.71
C ASP A 11 -9.40 2.79 5.96
N GLU A 12 -8.11 3.07 5.81
CA GLU A 12 -7.23 3.53 6.88
C GLU A 12 -7.34 2.67 8.14
N PRO A 13 -7.17 1.35 8.01
CA PRO A 13 -7.48 0.43 9.11
C PRO A 13 -6.55 0.56 10.32
N THR A 14 -5.40 1.22 10.16
CA THR A 14 -4.39 1.33 11.22
C THR A 14 -4.42 2.67 11.93
N VAL A 15 -5.32 3.58 11.55
CA VAL A 15 -5.43 4.89 12.18
C VAL A 15 -5.77 4.73 13.67
N GLY A 16 -5.00 5.38 14.51
CA GLY A 16 -5.21 5.35 15.95
C GLY A 16 -4.64 4.14 16.67
N LEU A 17 -4.05 3.20 15.95
CA LEU A 17 -3.43 2.02 16.56
C LEU A 17 -2.00 2.33 17.02
N ASP A 18 -1.60 1.74 18.15
CA ASP A 18 -0.21 1.80 18.58
C ASP A 18 0.67 0.93 17.66
N PRO A 19 2.01 1.08 17.73
CA PRO A 19 2.91 0.32 16.83
C PRO A 19 2.79 -1.19 16.92
N VAL A 20 2.49 -1.73 18.11
CA VAL A 20 2.35 -3.18 18.29
C VAL A 20 1.12 -3.70 17.58
N LEU A 21 -0.03 -3.04 17.81
CA LEU A 21 -1.27 -3.43 17.17
C LEU A 21 -1.20 -3.24 15.65
N ARG A 22 -0.53 -2.18 15.20
CA ARG A 22 -0.34 -1.95 13.75
C ARG A 22 0.46 -3.08 13.13
N ARG A 23 1.54 -3.50 13.77
CA ARG A 23 2.35 -4.61 13.30
C ARG A 23 1.53 -5.90 13.23
N ASP A 24 0.74 -6.16 14.27
CA ASP A 24 -0.06 -7.38 14.34
C ASP A 24 -1.14 -7.39 13.26
N LEU A 25 -1.74 -6.24 13.00
CA LEU A 25 -2.75 -6.13 11.95
C LEU A 25 -2.15 -6.37 10.57
N TRP A 26 -0.96 -5.82 10.29
CA TRP A 26 -0.29 -6.08 9.01
C TRP A 26 0.13 -7.54 8.86
N ALA A 27 0.50 -8.21 9.95
CA ALA A 27 0.77 -9.64 9.93
C ALA A 27 -0.48 -10.42 9.55
N LEU A 28 -1.65 -10.04 10.09
CA LEU A 28 -2.92 -10.64 9.72
C LEU A 28 -3.24 -10.43 8.24
N PHE A 29 -3.00 -9.23 7.72
CA PHE A 29 -3.20 -8.95 6.29
C PHE A 29 -2.35 -9.89 5.43
N GLY A 30 -1.09 -10.12 5.82
CA GLY A 30 -0.22 -11.04 5.12
C GLY A 30 -0.74 -12.47 5.11
N GLU A 31 -1.29 -12.92 6.24
CA GLU A 31 -1.88 -14.25 6.34
C GLU A 31 -3.12 -14.39 5.43
N LEU A 32 -3.98 -13.38 5.43
CA LEU A 32 -5.17 -13.39 4.59
C LEU A 32 -4.79 -13.38 3.10
N ALA A 33 -3.79 -12.62 2.72
CA ALA A 33 -3.32 -12.58 1.34
C ALA A 33 -2.71 -13.93 0.94
N ALA A 34 -1.99 -14.58 1.84
CA ALA A 34 -1.42 -15.90 1.59
C ALA A 34 -2.51 -16.96 1.40
N ASP A 35 -3.68 -16.77 2.03
CA ASP A 35 -4.82 -17.68 1.87
C ASP A 35 -5.66 -17.37 0.62
N GLY A 36 -5.24 -16.42 -0.20
CA GLY A 36 -5.88 -16.12 -1.47
C GLY A 36 -6.76 -14.88 -1.48
N ALA A 37 -6.85 -14.15 -0.36
CA ALA A 37 -7.61 -12.92 -0.31
C ALA A 37 -6.86 -11.79 -0.99
N THR A 38 -7.59 -10.89 -1.65
CA THR A 38 -7.07 -9.63 -2.14
C THR A 38 -7.48 -8.53 -1.18
N LEU A 39 -6.52 -7.78 -0.68
CA LEU A 39 -6.78 -6.69 0.23
C LEU A 39 -6.46 -5.36 -0.45
N LEU A 40 -7.46 -4.48 -0.49
CA LEU A 40 -7.28 -3.11 -0.93
C LEU A 40 -7.31 -2.23 0.32
N VAL A 41 -6.15 -1.69 0.66
CA VAL A 41 -5.98 -0.91 1.88
C VAL A 41 -5.67 0.53 1.50
N SER A 42 -6.51 1.46 1.95
CA SER A 42 -6.20 2.87 1.78
C SER A 42 -5.43 3.37 3.00
N SER A 43 -4.41 4.17 2.75
CA SER A 43 -3.59 4.75 3.82
C SER A 43 -2.84 5.95 3.29
N HIS A 44 -2.59 6.95 4.15
CA HIS A 44 -1.63 8.00 3.84
C HIS A 44 -0.39 7.89 4.73
N VAL A 45 -0.21 6.77 5.39
CA VAL A 45 1.01 6.49 6.12
C VAL A 45 2.00 5.83 5.17
N MET A 46 2.96 6.60 4.68
CA MET A 46 3.89 6.11 3.65
C MET A 46 4.76 4.96 4.13
N ASP A 47 5.02 4.87 5.43
CA ASP A 47 5.79 3.75 5.98
C ASP A 47 5.09 2.41 5.80
N GLU A 48 3.78 2.42 5.67
CA GLU A 48 2.99 1.20 5.44
C GLU A 48 3.03 0.74 3.99
N ALA A 49 3.37 1.64 3.07
CA ALA A 49 3.37 1.34 1.65
C ALA A 49 4.35 0.21 1.30
N VAL A 50 5.47 0.13 1.99
CA VAL A 50 6.48 -0.91 1.73
C VAL A 50 6.00 -2.32 2.10
N ARG A 51 4.92 -2.43 2.87
CA ARG A 51 4.34 -3.71 3.25
C ARG A 51 3.38 -4.27 2.22
N CYS A 52 3.06 -3.47 1.20
CA CYS A 52 2.12 -3.87 0.14
C CYS A 52 2.87 -4.49 -1.01
N ASP A 53 2.22 -5.45 -1.70
CA ASP A 53 2.77 -6.03 -2.92
C ASP A 53 2.70 -5.07 -4.09
N ARG A 54 1.69 -4.20 -4.08
CA ARG A 54 1.41 -3.27 -5.15
C ARG A 54 0.86 -1.97 -4.58
N LEU A 55 1.29 -0.87 -5.15
CA LEU A 55 0.87 0.46 -4.74
C LEU A 55 0.10 1.13 -5.85
N LEU A 56 -1.04 1.69 -5.48
CA LEU A 56 -1.82 2.57 -6.34
C LEU A 56 -1.75 3.96 -5.71
N LEU A 57 -1.06 4.88 -6.37
CA LEU A 57 -0.92 6.25 -5.88
C LEU A 57 -1.95 7.14 -6.55
N LEU A 58 -2.73 7.82 -5.74
CA LEU A 58 -3.80 8.70 -6.22
C LEU A 58 -3.49 10.14 -5.85
N ARG A 59 -3.78 11.05 -6.78
CA ARG A 59 -3.70 12.48 -6.54
C ARG A 59 -4.83 13.16 -7.29
N ASP A 60 -5.61 13.95 -6.58
CA ASP A 60 -6.74 14.71 -7.14
C ASP A 60 -7.69 13.82 -7.93
N GLY A 61 -7.97 12.63 -7.40
CA GLY A 61 -8.88 11.68 -8.02
C GLY A 61 -8.29 10.92 -9.21
N ARG A 62 -7.00 11.08 -9.48
CA ARG A 62 -6.33 10.41 -10.60
C ARG A 62 -5.33 9.38 -10.09
N LEU A 63 -5.26 8.26 -10.80
CA LEU A 63 -4.22 7.27 -10.57
C LEU A 63 -2.94 7.77 -11.23
N VAL A 64 -1.92 8.07 -10.43
CA VAL A 64 -0.65 8.61 -10.92
C VAL A 64 0.46 7.56 -10.93
N ALA A 65 0.30 6.45 -10.23
CA ALA A 65 1.24 5.35 -10.26
C ALA A 65 0.57 4.05 -9.86
N ASP A 66 1.05 2.96 -10.44
CA ASP A 66 0.57 1.62 -10.19
C ASP A 66 1.77 0.69 -10.34
N ASP A 67 2.49 0.47 -9.26
CA ASP A 67 3.75 -0.29 -9.26
C ASP A 67 3.93 -1.02 -7.94
N SER A 68 4.82 -2.03 -7.92
CA SER A 68 5.32 -2.55 -6.65
C SER A 68 6.19 -1.48 -5.99
N PRO A 69 6.37 -1.53 -4.66
CA PRO A 69 7.25 -0.57 -3.99
C PRO A 69 8.66 -0.54 -4.59
N ALA A 70 9.23 -1.70 -4.88
CA ALA A 70 10.57 -1.78 -5.45
C ALA A 70 10.65 -1.13 -6.83
N ASP A 71 9.69 -1.42 -7.71
CA ASP A 71 9.65 -0.85 -9.05
C ASP A 71 9.44 0.66 -9.01
N LEU A 72 8.63 1.13 -8.08
CA LEU A 72 8.39 2.55 -7.91
C LEU A 72 9.67 3.29 -7.55
N LEU A 73 10.45 2.74 -6.64
CA LEU A 73 11.73 3.34 -6.24
C LEU A 73 12.72 3.35 -7.40
N ILE A 74 12.79 2.27 -8.17
CA ILE A 74 13.67 2.18 -9.34
C ILE A 74 13.28 3.22 -10.38
N ARG A 75 11.99 3.33 -10.66
CA ARG A 75 11.49 4.24 -11.69
C ARG A 75 11.73 5.72 -11.34
N THR A 76 11.58 6.06 -10.07
CA THR A 76 11.71 7.46 -9.63
C THR A 76 13.12 7.81 -9.17
N GLY A 77 13.95 6.82 -8.86
CA GLY A 77 15.27 7.06 -8.29
C GLY A 77 15.25 7.49 -6.83
N ALA A 78 14.09 7.42 -6.19
CA ALA A 78 13.93 7.81 -4.79
C ALA A 78 14.46 6.74 -3.85
N THR A 79 14.76 7.13 -2.61
CA THR A 79 15.27 6.22 -1.59
C THR A 79 14.14 5.59 -0.77
N ASP A 80 12.95 6.19 -0.77
CA ASP A 80 11.77 5.67 -0.09
C ASP A 80 10.50 5.98 -0.89
N VAL A 81 9.40 5.37 -0.47
CA VAL A 81 8.11 5.52 -1.17
C VAL A 81 7.59 6.95 -1.06
N GLU A 82 7.79 7.62 0.06
CA GLU A 82 7.37 9.00 0.21
C GLU A 82 8.05 9.90 -0.81
N GLY A 83 9.38 9.75 -0.96
CA GLY A 83 10.13 10.49 -1.97
C GLY A 83 9.69 10.17 -3.38
N ALA A 84 9.39 8.90 -3.64
CA ALA A 84 8.87 8.48 -4.94
C ALA A 84 7.53 9.13 -5.25
N PHE A 85 6.62 9.16 -4.28
CA PHE A 85 5.33 9.80 -4.43
C PHE A 85 5.47 11.28 -4.71
N LEU A 86 6.33 11.97 -3.96
CA LEU A 86 6.57 13.40 -4.16
C LEU A 86 7.12 13.69 -5.56
N THR A 87 8.04 12.85 -6.03
CA THR A 87 8.61 12.98 -7.38
C THR A 87 7.52 12.89 -8.44
N ILE A 88 6.65 11.90 -8.33
CA ILE A 88 5.56 11.72 -9.28
C ILE A 88 4.53 12.85 -9.18
N ALA A 89 4.19 13.25 -7.97
CA ALA A 89 3.21 14.32 -7.75
C ALA A 89 3.70 15.64 -8.35
N GLU A 90 4.98 15.95 -8.22
CA GLU A 90 5.56 17.17 -8.81
C GLU A 90 5.58 17.09 -10.34
N ALA A 91 5.81 15.91 -10.89
CA ALA A 91 5.85 15.73 -12.34
C ALA A 91 4.49 15.93 -13.01
N VAL A 92 3.39 15.65 -12.29
CA VAL A 92 2.03 15.80 -12.83
C VAL A 92 1.35 17.09 -12.38
N ALA A 93 2.02 17.90 -11.60
CA ALA A 93 1.47 19.16 -11.09
C ALA A 93 1.43 20.23 -12.19
#